data_93e91bb297c7201f24917badb0aa21e4
#
_entry.id   93e91bb297c7201f24917badb0aa21e4
#
_cell.length_a   1.000
_cell.length_b   1.000
_cell.length_c   1.000
_cell.angle_alpha   90.00
_cell.angle_beta   90.00
_cell.angle_gamma   90.00
#
_symmetry.space_group_name_H-M   'P 1'
#
loop_
_entity.id
_entity.type
_entity.pdbx_description
1 polymer ?
#
loop_
_entity_poly.entity_id
_entity_poly.type
_entity_poly.pdbx_seq_one_letter_code
_entity_poly.pdbx_strand_id
1 'polypeptide(L)'
;VVITDGENHEGGALEAAKEAAEKNMQVFILGIGSPDGSPIPVERGSNDFRKDKDGNVIVTRLNEQMCQEIAKAGNGMYIRVDNSNSAEKILNEEIGKLAKQDVESQVFTEFDEQFQVLAWLVLILLVVEMLILERKNPLFKNIRLFK
;
A
#
# COMPACT_ATOMS: atom_id res chain seq x y z
N VAL A 1 3.38 5.82 7.05
CA VAL A 1 2.76 6.06 8.37
C VAL A 1 3.47 7.23 9.03
N VAL A 2 2.73 8.20 9.56
CA VAL A 2 3.24 9.37 10.28
C VAL A 2 2.71 9.31 11.72
N ILE A 3 3.58 9.56 12.69
CA ILE A 3 3.24 9.60 14.11
C ILE A 3 3.41 11.06 14.58
N THR A 4 2.35 11.68 15.08
CA THR A 4 2.36 13.11 15.40
C THR A 4 1.32 13.44 16.46
N ASP A 5 1.48 14.56 17.12
CA ASP A 5 0.46 15.22 17.96
C ASP A 5 -0.37 16.26 17.17
N GLY A 6 -0.07 16.41 15.87
CA GLY A 6 -0.79 17.33 14.99
C GLY A 6 -0.37 18.78 15.12
N GLU A 7 0.72 19.09 15.82
CA GLU A 7 1.30 20.42 15.81
C GLU A 7 2.07 20.66 14.50
N ASN A 8 1.68 21.68 13.76
CA ASN A 8 2.30 22.05 12.50
C ASN A 8 2.65 23.55 12.53
N HIS A 9 3.88 23.85 12.88
CA HIS A 9 4.37 25.22 13.03
C HIS A 9 4.82 25.86 11.71
N GLU A 10 5.24 25.05 10.73
CA GLU A 10 5.80 25.52 9.45
C GLU A 10 4.80 25.50 8.30
N GLY A 11 3.66 24.84 8.46
CA GLY A 11 2.69 24.64 7.37
C GLY A 11 3.12 23.56 6.38
N GLY A 12 2.38 23.42 5.28
CA GLY A 12 2.74 22.52 4.18
C GLY A 12 2.44 21.04 4.35
N ALA A 13 2.01 20.59 5.54
CA ALA A 13 1.72 19.18 5.78
C ALA A 13 0.56 18.65 4.92
N LEU A 14 -0.43 19.49 4.67
CA LEU A 14 -1.61 19.17 3.87
C LEU A 14 -1.24 19.03 2.38
N GLU A 15 -0.40 19.93 1.88
CA GLU A 15 0.14 19.90 0.52
C GLU A 15 1.01 18.67 0.29
N ALA A 16 1.91 18.36 1.23
CA ALA A 16 2.75 17.17 1.16
C ALA A 16 1.93 15.86 1.16
N ALA A 17 0.83 15.82 1.93
CA ALA A 17 -0.08 14.67 1.92
C ALA A 17 -0.82 14.53 0.58
N LYS A 18 -1.22 15.63 -0.06
CA LYS A 18 -1.82 15.61 -1.41
C LYS A 18 -0.83 15.13 -2.46
N GLU A 19 0.41 15.63 -2.44
CA GLU A 19 1.47 15.17 -3.35
C GLU A 19 1.76 13.67 -3.19
N ALA A 20 1.71 13.16 -1.96
CA ALA A 20 1.86 11.73 -1.70
C ALA A 20 0.69 10.94 -2.34
N ALA A 21 -0.55 11.43 -2.19
CA ALA A 21 -1.72 10.80 -2.79
C ALA A 21 -1.67 10.79 -4.33
N GLU A 22 -1.17 11.87 -4.96
CA GLU A 22 -0.96 11.92 -6.42
C GLU A 22 0.06 10.89 -6.92
N LYS A 23 0.99 10.50 -6.06
CA LYS A 23 1.97 9.43 -6.32
C LYS A 23 1.47 8.03 -5.91
N ASN A 24 0.17 7.85 -5.71
CA ASN A 24 -0.47 6.61 -5.23
C ASN A 24 0.05 6.12 -3.87
N MET A 25 0.56 7.01 -3.03
CA MET A 25 0.92 6.69 -1.65
C MET A 25 -0.25 7.04 -0.72
N GLN A 26 -0.56 6.16 0.23
CA GLN A 26 -1.52 6.44 1.28
C GLN A 26 -0.83 6.92 2.56
N VAL A 27 -1.38 7.95 3.20
CA VAL A 27 -0.80 8.56 4.40
C VAL A 27 -1.62 8.21 5.62
N PHE A 28 -1.13 7.27 6.44
CA PHE A 28 -1.75 6.92 7.71
C PHE A 28 -1.18 7.78 8.82
N ILE A 29 -2.05 8.42 9.59
CA ILE A 29 -1.68 9.29 10.71
C ILE A 29 -2.02 8.62 12.04
N LEU A 30 -1.01 8.42 12.87
CA LEU A 30 -1.17 7.98 14.26
C LEU A 30 -1.07 9.20 15.17
N GLY A 31 -2.21 9.63 15.72
CA GLY A 31 -2.27 10.76 16.64
C GLY A 31 -1.94 10.33 18.06
N ILE A 32 -0.87 10.90 18.62
CA ILE A 32 -0.44 10.65 20.00
C ILE A 32 -0.63 11.89 20.83
N GLY A 33 -1.27 11.75 21.97
CA GLY A 33 -1.49 12.82 22.94
C GLY A 33 -2.92 12.88 23.43
N SER A 34 -3.19 13.86 24.32
CA SER A 34 -4.53 14.15 24.81
C SER A 34 -5.09 15.40 24.12
N PRO A 35 -6.33 15.36 23.60
CA PRO A 35 -6.99 16.55 23.11
C PRO A 35 -7.28 17.56 24.23
N ASP A 36 -7.45 17.09 25.47
CA ASP A 36 -7.65 17.96 26.64
C ASP A 36 -6.36 18.72 27.02
N GLY A 37 -5.23 18.23 26.51
CA GLY A 37 -3.91 18.76 26.81
C GLY A 37 -3.23 18.06 27.97
N SER A 38 -1.90 18.07 27.91
CA SER A 38 -1.06 17.51 28.97
C SER A 38 0.14 18.41 29.22
N PRO A 39 0.46 18.74 30.50
CA PRO A 39 1.64 19.53 30.80
C PRO A 39 2.91 18.71 30.56
N ILE A 40 3.96 19.37 30.07
CA ILE A 40 5.25 18.73 29.80
C ILE A 40 6.05 18.63 31.12
N PRO A 41 6.34 17.43 31.64
CA PRO A 41 7.18 17.31 32.83
C PRO A 41 8.64 17.67 32.49
N VAL A 42 9.35 18.28 33.46
CA VAL A 42 10.77 18.60 33.30
C VAL A 42 11.60 17.33 33.25
N GLU A 43 11.26 16.35 34.12
CA GLU A 43 11.86 15.02 34.16
C GLU A 43 10.78 13.95 34.24
N ARG A 44 11.10 12.75 33.76
CA ARG A 44 10.15 11.62 33.76
C ARG A 44 9.76 11.23 35.21
N GLY A 45 8.47 11.40 35.50
CA GLY A 45 7.93 11.13 36.85
C GLY A 45 8.04 12.30 37.83
N SER A 46 8.52 13.47 37.40
CA SER A 46 8.53 14.70 38.20
C SER A 46 7.15 15.35 38.21
N ASN A 47 6.81 15.97 39.31
CA ASN A 47 5.67 16.89 39.44
C ASN A 47 5.99 18.32 38.99
N ASP A 48 7.21 18.55 38.50
CA ASP A 48 7.65 19.82 37.95
C ASP A 48 7.39 19.86 36.45
N PHE A 49 6.78 20.95 35.97
CA PHE A 49 6.37 21.12 34.57
C PHE A 49 7.16 22.24 33.93
N ARG A 50 7.42 22.10 32.62
CA ARG A 50 8.06 23.15 31.82
C ARG A 50 7.20 24.39 31.80
N LYS A 51 7.85 25.55 31.91
CA LYS A 51 7.22 26.86 31.90
C LYS A 51 7.76 27.67 30.71
N ASP A 52 6.89 28.54 30.19
CA ASP A 52 7.26 29.53 29.20
C ASP A 52 8.07 30.70 29.82
N LYS A 53 8.40 31.69 28.99
CA LYS A 53 9.15 32.87 29.43
C LYS A 53 8.37 33.74 30.46
N ASP A 54 7.08 33.59 30.49
CA ASP A 54 6.13 34.32 31.37
C ASP A 54 5.82 33.53 32.66
N GLY A 55 6.38 32.31 32.78
CA GLY A 55 6.20 31.45 33.96
C GLY A 55 4.95 30.56 33.93
N ASN A 56 4.22 30.52 32.80
CA ASN A 56 3.04 29.67 32.64
C ASN A 56 3.47 28.24 32.25
N VAL A 57 2.76 27.23 32.73
CA VAL A 57 3.02 25.82 32.35
C VAL A 57 2.70 25.60 30.90
N ILE A 58 3.66 25.02 30.18
CA ILE A 58 3.48 24.64 28.77
C ILE A 58 2.62 23.37 28.72
N VAL A 59 1.49 23.48 28.02
CA VAL A 59 0.56 22.38 27.79
C VAL A 59 0.51 22.07 26.29
N THR A 60 0.86 20.84 25.91
CA THR A 60 0.68 20.35 24.53
C THR A 60 -0.65 19.65 24.38
N ARG A 61 -1.26 19.77 23.21
CA ARG A 61 -2.56 19.17 22.90
C ARG A 61 -2.51 18.45 21.57
N LEU A 62 -3.17 17.30 21.51
CA LEU A 62 -3.37 16.62 20.25
C LEU A 62 -4.35 17.41 19.38
N ASN A 63 -3.89 17.84 18.21
CA ASN A 63 -4.73 18.48 17.20
C ASN A 63 -5.34 17.40 16.28
N GLU A 64 -6.41 16.78 16.75
CA GLU A 64 -7.09 15.70 16.00
C GLU A 64 -7.65 16.19 14.67
N GLN A 65 -8.14 17.43 14.60
CA GLN A 65 -8.69 17.97 13.36
C GLN A 65 -7.61 18.03 12.27
N MET A 66 -6.43 18.58 12.57
CA MET A 66 -5.32 18.64 11.63
C MET A 66 -4.86 17.25 11.19
N CYS A 67 -4.76 16.32 12.14
CA CYS A 67 -4.41 14.93 11.84
C CYS A 67 -5.41 14.27 10.88
N GLN A 68 -6.71 14.48 11.07
CA GLN A 68 -7.76 13.97 10.21
C GLN A 68 -7.73 14.60 8.81
N GLU A 69 -7.50 15.92 8.74
CA GLU A 69 -7.38 16.63 7.45
C GLU A 69 -6.19 16.14 6.63
N ILE A 70 -5.03 15.94 7.26
CA ILE A 70 -3.83 15.40 6.60
C ILE A 70 -4.07 13.96 6.12
N ALA A 71 -4.63 13.10 6.97
CA ALA A 71 -4.93 11.72 6.60
C ALA A 71 -5.90 11.63 5.42
N LYS A 72 -6.95 12.46 5.44
CA LYS A 72 -7.91 12.56 4.33
C LYS A 72 -7.28 13.07 3.04
N ALA A 73 -6.41 14.09 3.12
CA ALA A 73 -5.69 14.62 1.97
C ALA A 73 -4.74 13.59 1.34
N GLY A 74 -4.16 12.71 2.18
CA GLY A 74 -3.27 11.63 1.76
C GLY A 74 -3.96 10.31 1.43
N ASN A 75 -5.29 10.30 1.19
CA ASN A 75 -6.09 9.09 0.90
C ASN A 75 -5.88 7.95 1.91
N GLY A 76 -5.53 8.28 3.14
CA GLY A 76 -5.31 7.32 4.22
C GLY A 76 -6.30 7.48 5.36
N MET A 77 -5.90 7.09 6.55
CA MET A 77 -6.74 7.07 7.74
C MET A 77 -6.03 7.71 8.94
N TYR A 78 -6.79 8.42 9.77
CA TYR A 78 -6.37 8.85 11.08
C TYR A 78 -6.73 7.79 12.12
N ILE A 79 -5.77 7.43 12.96
CA ILE A 79 -5.94 6.49 14.06
C ILE A 79 -5.43 7.16 15.32
N ARG A 80 -6.30 7.30 16.33
CA ARG A 80 -5.89 7.78 17.64
C ARG A 80 -5.20 6.66 18.40
N VAL A 81 -4.02 6.95 18.91
CA VAL A 81 -3.29 6.03 19.78
C VAL A 81 -3.70 6.29 21.23
N ASP A 82 -4.36 5.31 21.81
CA ASP A 82 -4.66 5.24 23.22
C ASP A 82 -3.80 4.16 23.90
N ASN A 83 -4.04 3.91 25.18
CA ASN A 83 -3.34 2.86 25.94
C ASN A 83 -3.81 1.44 25.59
N SER A 84 -4.70 1.29 24.61
CA SER A 84 -5.15 0.00 24.10
C SER A 84 -4.37 -0.42 22.85
N ASN A 85 -4.29 -1.73 22.59
CA ASN A 85 -3.69 -2.26 21.36
C ASN A 85 -4.61 -2.10 20.12
N SER A 86 -5.63 -1.25 20.20
CA SER A 86 -6.61 -1.07 19.13
C SER A 86 -6.00 -0.40 17.91
N ALA A 87 -5.15 0.59 18.10
CA ALA A 87 -4.49 1.31 17.02
C ALA A 87 -3.59 0.39 16.16
N GLU A 88 -2.85 -0.50 16.81
CA GLU A 88 -2.01 -1.49 16.11
C GLU A 88 -2.84 -2.44 15.26
N LYS A 89 -3.96 -2.95 15.80
CA LYS A 89 -4.84 -3.86 15.07
C LYS A 89 -5.45 -3.18 13.85
N ILE A 90 -6.00 -1.97 14.01
CA ILE A 90 -6.59 -1.21 12.92
C ILE A 90 -5.54 -0.92 11.82
N LEU A 91 -4.34 -0.50 12.22
CA LEU A 91 -3.27 -0.22 11.28
C LEU A 91 -2.85 -1.48 10.51
N ASN A 92 -2.69 -2.62 11.20
CA ASN A 92 -2.32 -3.87 10.57
C ASN A 92 -3.40 -4.40 9.62
N GLU A 93 -4.68 -4.22 9.96
CA GLU A 93 -5.80 -4.58 9.08
C GLU A 93 -5.79 -3.74 7.79
N GLU A 94 -5.58 -2.43 7.90
CA GLU A 94 -5.55 -1.54 6.73
C GLU A 94 -4.33 -1.81 5.85
N ILE A 95 -3.13 -1.97 6.44
CA ILE A 95 -1.93 -2.36 5.68
C ILE A 95 -2.12 -3.73 5.01
N GLY A 96 -2.76 -4.67 5.70
CA GLY A 96 -3.07 -5.99 5.13
C GLY A 96 -4.03 -5.95 3.94
N LYS A 97 -4.96 -5.01 3.90
CA LYS A 97 -5.85 -4.79 2.73
C LYS A 97 -5.06 -4.27 1.53
N LEU A 98 -4.13 -3.32 1.76
CA LEU A 98 -3.26 -2.80 0.69
C LEU A 98 -2.38 -3.89 0.10
N ALA A 99 -1.73 -4.70 0.94
CA ALA A 99 -0.89 -5.79 0.48
C ALA A 99 -1.66 -6.82 -0.36
N LYS A 100 -2.95 -7.08 -0.05
CA LYS A 100 -3.81 -7.97 -0.85
C LYS A 100 -4.17 -7.36 -2.19
N GLN A 101 -4.48 -6.06 -2.24
CA GLN A 101 -4.78 -5.37 -3.51
C GLN A 101 -3.60 -5.39 -4.47
N ASP A 102 -2.38 -5.17 -3.97
CA ASP A 102 -1.17 -5.22 -4.79
C ASP A 102 -0.91 -6.63 -5.34
N VAL A 103 -1.13 -7.67 -4.56
CA VAL A 103 -0.97 -9.06 -5.01
C VAL A 103 -2.02 -9.41 -6.06
N GLU A 104 -3.29 -9.03 -5.87
CA GLU A 104 -4.34 -9.28 -6.86
C GLU A 104 -4.07 -8.52 -8.17
N SER A 105 -3.62 -7.27 -8.11
CA SER A 105 -3.30 -6.50 -9.32
C SER A 105 -2.09 -7.05 -10.07
N GLN A 106 -1.06 -7.54 -9.37
CA GLN A 106 0.12 -8.15 -10.00
C GLN A 106 -0.21 -9.50 -10.63
N VAL A 107 -1.02 -10.34 -9.97
CA VAL A 107 -1.42 -11.64 -10.52
C VAL A 107 -2.20 -11.49 -11.84
N PHE A 108 -2.99 -10.44 -12.01
CA PHE A 108 -3.71 -10.19 -13.27
C PHE A 108 -2.87 -9.53 -14.36
N THR A 109 -1.73 -8.90 -14.05
CA THR A 109 -0.93 -8.19 -15.05
C THR A 109 0.26 -8.98 -15.57
N GLU A 110 0.73 -10.01 -14.86
CA GLU A 110 1.93 -10.78 -15.25
C GLU A 110 1.65 -12.06 -16.05
N PHE A 111 0.41 -12.49 -16.17
CA PHE A 111 0.05 -13.60 -17.06
C PHE A 111 -0.47 -13.09 -18.40
N ASP A 112 0.40 -12.47 -19.17
CA ASP A 112 0.25 -12.44 -20.62
C ASP A 112 0.52 -13.87 -21.09
N GLU A 113 -0.53 -14.70 -21.06
CA GLU A 113 -0.47 -16.13 -21.34
C GLU A 113 -0.15 -16.37 -22.81
N GLN A 114 1.13 -16.26 -23.18
CA GLN A 114 1.62 -16.54 -24.52
C GLN A 114 1.65 -18.06 -24.83
N PHE A 115 1.26 -18.90 -23.88
CA PHE A 115 1.21 -20.34 -24.11
C PHE A 115 0.19 -20.72 -25.20
N GLN A 116 -0.85 -19.92 -25.41
CA GLN A 116 -1.87 -20.17 -26.43
C GLN A 116 -1.26 -20.22 -27.84
N VAL A 117 -0.32 -19.32 -28.16
CA VAL A 117 0.36 -19.30 -29.46
C VAL A 117 1.21 -20.54 -29.62
N LEU A 118 1.95 -20.93 -28.58
CA LEU A 118 2.75 -22.17 -28.56
C LEU A 118 1.86 -23.41 -28.64
N ALA A 119 0.74 -23.44 -27.95
CA ALA A 119 -0.22 -24.55 -27.99
C ALA A 119 -0.82 -24.72 -29.39
N TRP A 120 -1.19 -23.65 -30.07
CA TRP A 120 -1.66 -23.71 -31.45
C TRP A 120 -0.60 -24.17 -32.41
N LEU A 121 0.65 -23.76 -32.25
CA LEU A 121 1.77 -24.22 -33.08
C LEU A 121 2.02 -25.72 -32.92
N VAL A 122 2.00 -26.22 -31.69
CA VAL A 122 2.14 -27.65 -31.41
C VAL A 122 0.95 -28.44 -31.96
N LEU A 123 -0.27 -27.94 -31.84
CA LEU A 123 -1.44 -28.57 -32.40
C LEU A 123 -1.35 -28.70 -33.93
N ILE A 124 -0.94 -27.64 -34.61
CA ILE A 124 -0.73 -27.66 -36.08
C ILE A 124 0.31 -28.66 -36.45
N LEU A 125 1.46 -28.71 -35.77
CA LEU A 125 2.54 -29.70 -36.02
C LEU A 125 2.04 -31.13 -35.83
N LEU A 126 1.23 -31.40 -34.78
CA LEU A 126 0.63 -32.72 -34.54
C LEU A 126 -0.31 -33.15 -35.70
N VAL A 127 -1.14 -32.21 -36.18
CA VAL A 127 -2.05 -32.48 -37.29
C VAL A 127 -1.25 -32.75 -38.56
N VAL A 128 -0.17 -32.02 -38.84
CA VAL A 128 0.73 -32.23 -39.98
C VAL A 128 1.42 -33.59 -39.85
N GLU A 129 1.90 -33.95 -38.64
CA GLU A 129 2.52 -35.24 -38.37
C GLU A 129 1.54 -36.39 -38.63
N MET A 130 0.30 -36.28 -38.13
CA MET A 130 -0.76 -37.27 -38.36
C MET A 130 -1.05 -37.46 -39.86
N LEU A 131 -1.04 -36.38 -40.65
CA LEU A 131 -1.25 -36.43 -42.10
C LEU A 131 -0.06 -37.07 -42.85
N ILE A 132 1.16 -36.89 -42.34
CA ILE A 132 2.40 -37.46 -42.98
C ILE A 132 2.59 -38.92 -42.61
N LEU A 133 2.35 -39.29 -41.34
CA LEU A 133 2.60 -40.64 -40.83
C LEU A 133 1.52 -41.66 -41.18
N GLU A 134 0.32 -41.26 -41.61
CA GLU A 134 -0.64 -42.22 -42.13
C GLU A 134 -0.18 -42.78 -43.45
N ARG A 135 0.32 -44.00 -43.41
CA ARG A 135 1.01 -44.81 -44.43
C ARG A 135 0.29 -44.95 -45.77
N LYS A 136 -0.80 -44.31 -45.99
CA LYS A 136 -1.63 -44.45 -47.20
C LYS A 136 -2.25 -43.17 -47.70
N ASN A 137 -1.65 -42.05 -47.43
CA ASN A 137 -2.20 -40.79 -47.95
C ASN A 137 -1.85 -40.72 -49.48
N PRO A 138 -2.86 -40.76 -50.35
CA PRO A 138 -2.61 -40.81 -51.80
C PRO A 138 -1.94 -39.53 -52.34
N LEU A 139 -1.98 -38.43 -51.59
CA LEU A 139 -1.39 -37.13 -51.97
C LEU A 139 0.14 -37.14 -51.94
N PHE A 140 0.79 -37.99 -51.12
CA PHE A 140 2.26 -38.04 -50.97
C PHE A 140 2.89 -39.29 -51.55
N LYS A 141 2.18 -40.11 -52.29
CA LYS A 141 2.66 -41.40 -52.86
C LYS A 141 3.84 -41.22 -53.81
N ASN A 142 4.11 -40.04 -54.35
CA ASN A 142 5.17 -39.78 -55.32
C ASN A 142 6.36 -38.99 -54.75
N ILE A 143 6.35 -38.60 -53.47
CA ILE A 143 7.48 -37.85 -52.88
C ILE A 143 8.33 -38.83 -52.05
N ARG A 144 9.45 -39.27 -52.62
CA ARG A 144 10.47 -40.00 -51.85
C ARG A 144 11.33 -38.98 -51.09
N LEU A 145 11.04 -38.78 -49.83
CA LEU A 145 11.77 -37.83 -48.95
C LEU A 145 13.11 -38.39 -48.43
N PHE A 146 13.34 -39.70 -48.54
CA PHE A 146 14.61 -40.31 -48.15
C PHE A 146 15.01 -41.37 -49.18
N LYS A 147 16.27 -41.26 -49.62
CA LYS A 147 17.00 -42.24 -50.45
C LYS A 147 17.97 -42.97 -49.57
#